data_10fba01dc12b6f16b36d76098647e2ac
#
_entry.id   10fba01dc12b6f16b36d76098647e2ac
#
_cell.length_a   1.000
_cell.length_b   1.000
_cell.length_c   1.000
_cell.angle_alpha   90.00
_cell.angle_beta   90.00
_cell.angle_gamma   90.00
#
_symmetry.space_group_name_H-M   'P 1'
#
loop_
_entity.id
_entity.type
_entity.pdbx_description
1 polymer ?
#
loop_
_entity_poly.entity_id
_entity_poly.type
_entity_poly.pdbx_seq_one_letter_code
_entity_poly.pdbx_strand_id
1 'polypeptide(L)'
;FIITTHSPQVLTTVPARSIRALRWDDGQVEIYSPEFSLGAESYQLLKEIQNVDTRPKALPIVKTLMRYLELVSDDQWDSAEAIALRKELDKWGKDREPALIKADMDIKMCAYRRDKK
;
A
#
# COMPACT_ATOMS: atom_id res chain seq x y z
N PHE A 1 26.52 -16.52 13.25
CA PHE A 1 25.98 -16.89 11.93
C PHE A 1 25.55 -15.66 11.16
N ILE A 2 25.84 -15.64 9.86
CA ILE A 2 25.31 -14.65 8.92
C ILE A 2 24.42 -15.41 7.95
N ILE A 3 23.15 -15.00 7.85
CA ILE A 3 22.16 -15.61 6.98
C ILE A 3 21.64 -14.55 6.01
N THR A 4 21.62 -14.85 4.73
CA THR A 4 21.00 -14.02 3.71
C THR A 4 19.62 -14.57 3.36
N THR A 5 18.61 -13.68 3.23
CA THR A 5 17.25 -14.08 2.92
C THR A 5 16.50 -12.97 2.20
N HIS A 6 15.52 -13.35 1.37
CA HIS A 6 14.50 -12.47 0.81
C HIS A 6 13.10 -12.76 1.42
N SER A 7 13.02 -13.67 2.40
CA SER A 7 11.75 -14.05 3.01
C SER A 7 11.34 -13.07 4.10
N PRO A 8 10.24 -12.32 3.92
CA PRO A 8 9.72 -11.44 4.96
C PRO A 8 9.36 -12.19 6.24
N GLN A 9 8.87 -13.44 6.12
CA GLN A 9 8.51 -14.28 7.25
C GLN A 9 9.71 -14.59 8.14
N VAL A 10 10.88 -14.86 7.55
CA VAL A 10 12.12 -15.08 8.30
C VAL A 10 12.52 -13.80 9.04
N LEU A 11 12.40 -12.64 8.40
CA LEU A 11 12.76 -11.35 8.99
C LEU A 11 11.88 -10.99 10.20
N THR A 12 10.64 -11.49 10.26
CA THR A 12 9.76 -11.26 11.41
C THR A 12 10.17 -12.03 12.67
N THR A 13 11.07 -12.99 12.55
CA THR A 13 11.55 -13.82 13.66
C THR A 13 12.79 -13.29 14.36
N VAL A 14 13.38 -12.21 13.86
CA VAL A 14 14.60 -11.63 14.41
C VAL A 14 14.42 -10.15 14.75
N PRO A 15 15.12 -9.64 15.78
CA PRO A 15 15.04 -8.24 16.15
C PRO A 15 15.71 -7.35 15.07
N ALA A 16 15.16 -6.15 14.90
CA ALA A 16 15.62 -5.18 13.88
C ALA A 16 17.13 -4.90 13.94
N ARG A 17 17.70 -4.83 15.14
CA ARG A 17 19.15 -4.63 15.34
C ARG A 17 20.03 -5.72 14.71
N SER A 18 19.47 -6.90 14.47
CA SER A 18 20.17 -8.04 13.85
C SER A 18 20.03 -8.08 12.32
N ILE A 19 19.23 -7.19 11.75
CA ILE A 19 18.98 -7.11 10.31
C ILE A 19 19.86 -6.02 9.71
N ARG A 20 20.46 -6.34 8.56
CA ARG A 20 21.14 -5.38 7.68
C ARG A 20 20.56 -5.57 6.29
N ALA A 21 19.81 -4.58 5.84
CA ALA A 21 19.30 -4.56 4.48
C ALA A 21 20.29 -3.87 3.56
N LEU A 22 20.51 -4.46 2.41
CA LEU A 22 21.39 -3.94 1.37
C LEU A 22 20.51 -3.41 0.23
N ARG A 23 20.71 -2.16 -0.14
CA ARG A 23 20.04 -1.54 -1.27
C ARG A 23 21.08 -1.01 -2.25
N TRP A 24 20.86 -1.29 -3.51
CA TRP A 24 21.63 -0.66 -4.59
C TRP A 24 21.03 0.70 -4.94
N ASP A 25 21.80 1.76 -4.77
CA ASP A 25 21.37 3.11 -5.09
C ASP A 25 22.51 3.87 -5.77
N ASP A 26 22.23 4.38 -6.98
CA ASP A 26 23.13 5.18 -7.80
C ASP A 26 24.60 4.65 -7.87
N GLY A 27 24.76 3.36 -8.16
CA GLY A 27 26.05 2.71 -8.29
C GLY A 27 26.74 2.36 -6.97
N GLN A 28 26.09 2.56 -5.84
CA GLN A 28 26.61 2.24 -4.51
C GLN A 28 25.66 1.32 -3.73
N VAL A 29 26.22 0.55 -2.80
CA VAL A 29 25.45 -0.26 -1.87
C VAL A 29 25.22 0.52 -0.60
N GLU A 30 23.96 0.81 -0.29
CA GLU A 30 23.55 1.35 0.99
C GLU A 30 23.19 0.23 1.96
N ILE A 31 23.60 0.39 3.22
CA ILE A 31 23.28 -0.54 4.30
C ILE A 31 22.40 0.17 5.31
N TYR A 32 21.26 -0.41 5.63
CA TYR A 32 20.36 0.13 6.64
C TYR A 32 19.71 -0.96 7.48
N SER A 33 19.23 -0.59 8.65
CA SER A 33 18.47 -1.48 9.53
C SER A 33 17.02 -1.00 9.61
N PRO A 34 16.02 -1.91 9.62
CA PRO A 34 14.65 -1.53 9.84
C PRO A 34 14.44 -1.02 11.27
N GLU A 35 13.43 -0.20 11.48
CA GLU A 35 13.05 0.28 12.80
C GLU A 35 12.35 -0.81 13.63
N PHE A 36 11.60 -1.66 12.97
CA PHE A 36 10.82 -2.73 13.59
C PHE A 36 10.78 -3.98 12.71
N SER A 37 10.92 -5.16 13.28
CA SER A 37 10.89 -6.43 12.54
C SER A 37 10.31 -7.58 13.35
N LEU A 38 10.76 -7.80 14.58
CA LEU A 38 10.32 -8.93 15.40
C LEU A 38 8.81 -8.84 15.69
N GLY A 39 8.07 -9.83 15.22
CA GLY A 39 6.61 -9.86 15.36
C GLY A 39 5.85 -8.92 14.42
N ALA A 40 6.53 -8.22 13.50
CA ALA A 40 5.89 -7.39 12.50
C ALA A 40 5.13 -8.23 11.47
N GLU A 41 4.13 -7.64 10.84
CA GLU A 41 3.48 -8.28 9.70
C GLU A 41 4.45 -8.33 8.50
N SER A 42 4.50 -9.46 7.81
CA SER A 42 5.37 -9.65 6.64
C SER A 42 5.19 -8.56 5.57
N TYR A 43 3.98 -8.05 5.44
CA TYR A 43 3.65 -6.96 4.54
C TYR A 43 4.41 -5.67 4.85
N GLN A 44 4.53 -5.30 6.14
CA GLN A 44 5.27 -4.11 6.55
C GLN A 44 6.75 -4.23 6.20
N LEU A 45 7.32 -5.41 6.39
CA LEU A 45 8.73 -5.68 6.06
C LEU A 45 8.98 -5.68 4.55
N LEU A 46 8.06 -6.19 3.74
CA LEU A 46 8.14 -6.09 2.28
C LEU A 46 8.27 -4.64 1.82
N LYS A 47 7.48 -3.75 2.40
CA LYS A 47 7.46 -2.33 2.04
C LYS A 47 8.69 -1.60 2.56
N GLU A 48 9.07 -1.83 3.81
CA GLU A 48 10.14 -1.09 4.49
C GLU A 48 11.55 -1.59 4.09
N ILE A 49 11.77 -2.90 4.12
CA ILE A 49 13.09 -3.48 3.93
C ILE A 49 13.37 -3.77 2.46
N GLN A 50 12.44 -4.38 1.76
CA GLN A 50 12.64 -4.80 0.38
C GLN A 50 12.24 -3.74 -0.63
N ASN A 51 11.65 -2.64 -0.17
CA ASN A 51 11.16 -1.55 -1.02
C ASN A 51 10.31 -2.05 -2.19
N VAL A 52 9.55 -3.11 -1.95
CA VAL A 52 8.66 -3.72 -2.94
C VAL A 52 7.33 -3.00 -2.90
N ASP A 53 6.97 -2.38 -4.00
CA ASP A 53 5.60 -1.94 -4.17
C ASP A 53 4.66 -3.15 -4.15
N THR A 54 3.70 -3.11 -3.25
CA THR A 54 2.72 -4.19 -3.10
C THR A 54 1.77 -4.30 -4.28
N ARG A 55 1.80 -3.30 -5.18
CA ARG A 55 1.02 -3.28 -6.43
C ARG A 55 1.91 -2.94 -7.61
N PRO A 56 1.77 -3.65 -8.73
CA PRO A 56 2.50 -3.33 -9.96
C PRO A 56 1.96 -2.03 -10.56
N LYS A 57 2.66 -0.92 -10.33
CA LYS A 57 2.25 0.42 -10.77
C LYS A 57 2.05 0.57 -12.29
N ALA A 58 2.67 -0.30 -13.07
CA ALA A 58 2.56 -0.27 -14.53
C ALA A 58 1.20 -0.75 -15.05
N LEU A 59 0.44 -1.51 -14.25
CA LEU A 59 -0.85 -2.03 -14.68
C LEU A 59 -1.89 -0.90 -14.80
N PRO A 60 -2.63 -0.82 -15.94
CA PRO A 60 -3.67 0.19 -16.13
C PRO A 60 -4.70 0.23 -15.01
N ILE A 61 -5.17 -0.94 -14.54
CA ILE A 61 -6.17 -1.02 -13.47
C ILE A 61 -5.64 -0.48 -12.13
N VAL A 62 -4.34 -0.60 -11.86
CA VAL A 62 -3.71 -0.04 -10.67
C VAL A 62 -3.64 1.48 -10.77
N LYS A 63 -3.37 2.03 -11.95
CA LYS A 63 -3.42 3.48 -12.20
C LYS A 63 -4.85 4.03 -12.03
N THR A 64 -5.85 3.33 -12.54
CA THR A 64 -7.27 3.64 -12.34
C THR A 64 -7.62 3.66 -10.85
N LEU A 65 -7.18 2.65 -10.09
CA LEU A 65 -7.39 2.58 -8.64
C LEU A 65 -6.74 3.77 -7.92
N MET A 66 -5.47 4.05 -8.19
CA MET A 66 -4.74 5.15 -7.56
C MET A 66 -5.40 6.50 -7.83
N ARG A 67 -5.83 6.76 -9.07
CA ARG A 67 -6.56 7.99 -9.42
C ARG A 67 -7.89 8.09 -8.70
N TYR A 68 -8.63 6.99 -8.60
CA TYR A 68 -9.88 6.97 -7.85
C TYR A 68 -9.68 7.26 -6.35
N LEU A 69 -8.67 6.64 -5.72
CA LEU A 69 -8.37 6.86 -4.30
C LEU A 69 -7.94 8.31 -4.02
N GLU A 70 -7.22 8.93 -4.95
CA GLU A 70 -6.86 10.35 -4.89
C GLU A 70 -8.12 11.24 -4.87
N LEU A 71 -9.07 11.00 -5.79
CA LEU A 71 -10.34 11.73 -5.82
C LEU A 71 -11.16 11.53 -4.54
N VAL A 72 -11.16 10.33 -3.98
CA VAL A 72 -11.82 10.07 -2.69
C VAL A 72 -11.15 10.86 -1.56
N SER A 73 -9.83 10.89 -1.53
CA SER A 73 -9.05 11.65 -0.55
C SER A 73 -9.29 13.16 -0.63
N ASP A 74 -9.48 13.66 -1.85
CA ASP A 74 -9.76 15.08 -2.13
C ASP A 74 -11.25 15.45 -1.98
N ASP A 75 -12.05 14.54 -1.42
CA ASP A 75 -13.51 14.72 -1.23
C ASP A 75 -14.29 14.94 -2.54
N GLN A 76 -13.76 14.43 -3.68
CA GLN A 76 -14.33 14.50 -5.04
C GLN A 76 -14.89 13.16 -5.51
N TRP A 77 -15.28 12.31 -4.57
CA TRP A 77 -15.81 10.96 -4.84
C TRP A 77 -17.12 10.94 -5.64
N ASP A 78 -17.89 12.03 -5.63
CA ASP A 78 -19.13 12.23 -6.36
C ASP A 78 -18.94 12.92 -7.73
N SER A 79 -17.71 13.21 -8.13
CA SER A 79 -17.40 13.75 -9.44
C SER A 79 -17.69 12.76 -10.57
N ALA A 80 -17.98 13.27 -11.77
CA ALA A 80 -18.21 12.42 -12.95
C ALA A 80 -17.03 11.49 -13.24
N GLU A 81 -15.79 11.98 -13.03
CA GLU A 81 -14.57 11.18 -13.16
C GLU A 81 -14.54 10.04 -12.15
N ALA A 82 -14.77 10.32 -10.87
CA ALA A 82 -14.77 9.30 -9.81
C ALA A 82 -15.82 8.22 -10.04
N ILE A 83 -17.01 8.59 -10.47
CA ILE A 83 -18.10 7.66 -10.79
C ILE A 83 -17.72 6.75 -11.96
N ALA A 84 -17.10 7.29 -13.02
CA ALA A 84 -16.65 6.51 -14.16
C ALA A 84 -15.55 5.53 -13.80
N LEU A 85 -14.53 5.97 -13.02
CA LEU A 85 -13.45 5.13 -12.53
C LEU A 85 -13.97 4.03 -11.60
N ARG A 86 -14.91 4.36 -10.71
CA ARG A 86 -15.54 3.39 -9.81
C ARG A 86 -16.26 2.28 -10.55
N LYS A 87 -16.97 2.62 -11.61
CA LYS A 87 -17.68 1.64 -12.44
C LYS A 87 -16.72 0.64 -13.08
N GLU A 88 -15.56 1.09 -13.51
CA GLU A 88 -14.49 0.22 -14.02
C GLU A 88 -13.89 -0.66 -12.92
N LEU A 89 -13.60 -0.09 -11.76
CA LEU A 89 -13.04 -0.79 -10.62
C LEU A 89 -13.99 -1.83 -10.03
N ASP A 90 -15.30 -1.59 -10.06
CA ASP A 90 -16.31 -2.55 -9.60
C ASP A 90 -16.35 -3.82 -10.47
N LYS A 91 -16.07 -3.71 -11.77
CA LYS A 91 -15.93 -4.87 -12.64
C LYS A 91 -14.70 -5.71 -12.30
N TRP A 92 -13.67 -5.06 -11.77
CA TRP A 92 -12.40 -5.71 -11.42
C TRP A 92 -12.41 -6.34 -10.02
N GLY A 93 -12.90 -5.63 -9.00
CA GLY A 93 -12.73 -6.10 -7.63
C GLY A 93 -13.68 -5.55 -6.58
N LYS A 94 -14.93 -5.26 -6.92
CA LYS A 94 -15.92 -4.58 -6.08
C LYS A 94 -15.88 -4.96 -4.60
N ASP A 95 -16.15 -6.23 -4.27
CA ASP A 95 -16.28 -6.73 -2.89
C ASP A 95 -15.03 -7.47 -2.41
N ARG A 96 -13.96 -7.47 -3.19
CA ARG A 96 -12.73 -8.23 -2.94
C ARG A 96 -11.51 -7.36 -2.70
N GLU A 97 -11.50 -6.16 -3.27
CA GLU A 97 -10.37 -5.24 -3.15
C GLU A 97 -10.49 -4.42 -1.87
N PRO A 98 -9.58 -4.61 -0.89
CA PRO A 98 -9.63 -3.91 0.40
C PRO A 98 -9.59 -2.39 0.28
N ALA A 99 -8.90 -1.85 -0.73
CA ALA A 99 -8.83 -0.41 -0.94
C ALA A 99 -10.18 0.19 -1.34
N LEU A 100 -11.01 -0.54 -2.11
CA LEU A 100 -12.37 -0.11 -2.47
C LEU A 100 -13.30 -0.18 -1.27
N ILE A 101 -13.18 -1.22 -0.45
CA ILE A 101 -13.97 -1.36 0.79
C ILE A 101 -13.66 -0.21 1.75
N LYS A 102 -12.39 0.11 1.91
CA LYS A 102 -11.97 1.25 2.72
C LYS A 102 -12.48 2.58 2.15
N ALA A 103 -12.37 2.79 0.84
CA ALA A 103 -12.89 3.99 0.18
C ALA A 103 -14.40 4.17 0.42
N ASP A 104 -15.18 3.10 0.40
CA ASP A 104 -16.62 3.15 0.70
C ASP A 104 -16.90 3.58 2.14
N MET A 105 -16.07 3.17 3.10
CA MET A 105 -16.17 3.63 4.48
C MET A 105 -15.83 5.11 4.60
N ASP A 106 -14.74 5.55 3.96
CA ASP A 106 -14.31 6.93 3.97
C ASP A 106 -15.36 7.86 3.33
N ILE A 107 -15.96 7.44 2.22
CA ILE A 107 -17.05 8.17 1.56
C ILE A 107 -18.28 8.32 2.48
N LYS A 108 -18.69 7.25 3.16
CA LYS A 108 -19.79 7.31 4.12
C LYS A 108 -19.53 8.31 5.24
N MET A 109 -18.30 8.34 5.75
CA MET A 109 -17.90 9.30 6.77
C MET A 109 -17.88 10.74 6.25
N CYS A 110 -17.39 10.97 5.03
CA CYS A 110 -17.38 12.28 4.41
C CYS A 110 -18.81 12.79 4.11
N ALA A 111 -19.67 11.94 3.56
CA ALA A 111 -21.08 12.26 3.32
C ALA A 111 -21.78 12.65 4.63
N TYR A 112 -21.59 11.90 5.70
CA TYR A 112 -22.15 12.23 7.01
C TYR A 112 -21.67 13.57 7.55
N ARG A 113 -20.42 13.94 7.31
CA ARG A 113 -19.86 15.24 7.71
C ARG A 113 -20.44 16.40 6.89
N ARG A 114 -20.67 16.17 5.58
CA ARG A 114 -21.31 17.17 4.70
C ARG A 114 -22.75 17.45 5.12
N ASP A 115 -23.52 16.42 5.49
CA ASP A 115 -24.93 16.55 5.90
C ASP A 115 -25.10 17.27 7.26
N LYS A 116 -24.05 17.25 8.11
CA LYS A 116 -24.07 17.94 9.41
C LYS A 116 -23.69 19.42 9.38
N LYS A 117 -23.19 19.90 8.28
CA LYS A 117 -22.89 21.32 8.06
C LYS A 117 -24.11 22.04 7.50
#